data_0d3a3f01516a1232eca302120f2b5d35
#
_entry.id   0d3a3f01516a1232eca302120f2b5d35
#
_cell.length_a   1.000
_cell.length_b   1.000
_cell.length_c   1.000
_cell.angle_alpha   90.00
_cell.angle_beta   90.00
_cell.angle_gamma   90.00
#
_symmetry.space_group_name_H-M   'P 1'
#
loop_
_entity.id
_entity.type
_entity.pdbx_description
1 polymer ?
#
loop_
_entity_poly.entity_id
_entity_poly.type
_entity_poly.pdbx_seq_one_letter_code
_entity_poly.pdbx_strand_id
1 'polypeptide(L)'
;MKEFKDKLSDLLKEKGINTIQFADILGISQPLVSQWLAGEKRTKKHLLPLAKFSGYPIAYWLDDTIEKPTEAHKYTDNISSNNTKTVYIPFYKDGVVSAGRGAENDDFGEPELLPFNPNDLKIMFNVSPHAKLGIVPCFGNSMEPTIKESDLVVFCDDINQIEGAIYVCKYENEIFIKRIKKRPTLALISDNKDYEPIIIEEELNVEILGRVVGCYAINSKRI
;
A
#
# COMPACT_ATOMS: atom_id res chain seq x y z
N MET A 1 -13.20 5.57 29.78
CA MET A 1 -12.56 6.01 28.52
C MET A 1 -11.08 6.09 28.75
N LYS A 2 -10.27 5.39 27.96
CA LYS A 2 -8.82 5.34 28.13
C LYS A 2 -8.16 6.00 26.92
N GLU A 3 -7.53 7.15 27.16
CA GLU A 3 -6.90 7.90 26.09
C GLU A 3 -5.67 7.17 25.52
N PHE A 4 -5.26 7.53 24.31
CA PHE A 4 -4.10 6.94 23.63
C PHE A 4 -2.82 6.97 24.50
N LYS A 5 -2.56 8.09 25.22
CA LYS A 5 -1.40 8.22 26.10
C LYS A 5 -1.39 7.18 27.23
N ASP A 6 -2.57 6.87 27.79
CA ASP A 6 -2.71 5.91 28.87
C ASP A 6 -2.49 4.50 28.37
N LYS A 7 -3.05 4.18 27.19
CA LYS A 7 -2.83 2.90 26.51
C LYS A 7 -1.37 2.67 26.18
N LEU A 8 -0.68 3.70 25.69
CA LEU A 8 0.75 3.64 25.40
C LEU A 8 1.59 3.46 26.67
N SER A 9 1.28 4.20 27.72
CA SER A 9 1.95 4.06 29.03
C SER A 9 1.83 2.63 29.57
N ASP A 10 0.63 2.04 29.47
CA ASP A 10 0.41 0.67 29.93
C ASP A 10 1.15 -0.35 29.07
N LEU A 11 1.19 -0.17 27.75
CA LEU A 11 1.96 -1.03 26.88
C LEU A 11 3.45 -1.03 27.22
N LEU A 12 4.04 0.15 27.47
CA LEU A 12 5.45 0.28 27.84
C LEU A 12 5.74 -0.47 29.15
N LYS A 13 4.83 -0.34 30.14
CA LYS A 13 4.93 -1.06 31.42
C LYS A 13 4.77 -2.59 31.21
N GLU A 14 3.79 -3.02 30.43
CA GLU A 14 3.56 -4.43 30.12
C GLU A 14 4.77 -5.09 29.45
N LYS A 15 5.40 -4.38 28.51
CA LYS A 15 6.58 -4.88 27.78
C LYS A 15 7.90 -4.66 28.54
N GLY A 16 7.90 -3.91 29.65
CA GLY A 16 9.10 -3.61 30.44
C GLY A 16 10.15 -2.80 29.69
N ILE A 17 9.74 -1.96 28.75
CA ILE A 17 10.63 -1.15 27.91
C ILE A 17 10.47 0.34 28.22
N ASN A 18 11.56 1.09 28.01
CA ASN A 18 11.56 2.54 28.15
C ASN A 18 11.27 3.24 26.81
N THR A 19 11.09 4.58 26.86
CA THR A 19 10.76 5.40 25.68
C THR A 19 11.83 5.39 24.61
N ILE A 20 13.10 5.21 24.96
CA ILE A 20 14.23 5.14 24.01
C ILE A 20 14.17 3.83 23.25
N GLN A 21 14.07 2.71 23.96
CA GLN A 21 13.93 1.38 23.36
C GLN A 21 12.70 1.28 22.47
N PHE A 22 11.58 1.87 22.91
CA PHE A 22 10.36 1.89 22.13
C PHE A 22 10.51 2.71 20.84
N ALA A 23 11.18 3.86 20.89
CA ALA A 23 11.47 4.68 19.73
C ALA A 23 12.33 3.92 18.70
N ASP A 24 13.39 3.25 19.16
CA ASP A 24 14.28 2.44 18.32
C ASP A 24 13.51 1.28 17.65
N ILE A 25 12.66 0.58 18.39
CA ILE A 25 11.86 -0.55 17.85
C ILE A 25 10.90 -0.08 16.74
N LEU A 26 10.28 1.09 16.91
CA LEU A 26 9.34 1.63 15.93
C LEU A 26 10.00 2.45 14.82
N GLY A 27 11.32 2.70 14.89
CA GLY A 27 12.04 3.54 13.94
C GLY A 27 11.62 5.01 13.98
N ILE A 28 11.27 5.53 15.17
CA ILE A 28 10.79 6.91 15.37
C ILE A 28 11.69 7.66 16.37
N SER A 29 11.56 8.98 16.41
CA SER A 29 12.35 9.78 17.37
C SER A 29 11.79 9.69 18.79
N GLN A 30 12.68 9.66 19.79
CA GLN A 30 12.29 9.64 21.19
C GLN A 30 11.45 10.88 21.62
N PRO A 31 11.70 12.11 21.11
CA PRO A 31 10.81 13.25 21.37
C PRO A 31 9.37 13.02 20.91
N LEU A 32 9.14 12.31 19.80
CA LEU A 32 7.80 11.99 19.33
C LEU A 32 7.07 11.05 20.31
N VAL A 33 7.78 10.07 20.87
CA VAL A 33 7.21 9.18 21.91
C VAL A 33 6.82 9.99 23.15
N SER A 34 7.65 10.94 23.55
CA SER A 34 7.35 11.83 24.68
C SER A 34 6.12 12.70 24.44
N GLN A 35 5.95 13.23 23.22
CA GLN A 35 4.74 13.97 22.81
C GLN A 35 3.48 13.09 22.85
N TRP A 36 3.59 11.83 22.45
CA TRP A 36 2.49 10.88 22.53
C TRP A 36 2.06 10.60 23.96
N LEU A 37 3.02 10.43 24.88
CA LEU A 37 2.77 10.23 26.31
C LEU A 37 2.23 11.49 26.99
N ALA A 38 2.60 12.67 26.50
CA ALA A 38 2.02 13.94 26.96
C ALA A 38 0.61 14.21 26.43
N GLY A 39 0.13 13.41 25.44
CA GLY A 39 -1.17 13.60 24.82
C GLY A 39 -1.22 14.71 23.75
N GLU A 40 -0.06 15.26 23.37
CA GLU A 40 0.03 16.42 22.48
C GLU A 40 -0.19 16.07 21.01
N LYS A 41 0.14 14.85 20.62
CA LYS A 41 0.09 14.45 19.21
C LYS A 41 -0.30 12.98 19.02
N ARG A 42 -1.20 12.73 18.08
CA ARG A 42 -1.63 11.39 17.68
C ARG A 42 -1.47 11.30 16.16
N THR A 43 -0.48 10.54 15.69
CA THR A 43 -0.18 10.46 14.26
C THR A 43 -0.66 9.12 13.70
N LYS A 44 -1.54 9.15 12.70
CA LYS A 44 -2.05 7.94 12.02
C LYS A 44 -0.92 7.11 11.39
N LYS A 45 0.14 7.77 10.93
CA LYS A 45 1.32 7.18 10.28
C LYS A 45 1.98 6.03 11.06
N HIS A 46 2.00 6.11 12.38
CA HIS A 46 2.71 5.15 13.23
C HIS A 46 1.78 4.13 13.90
N LEU A 47 0.47 4.15 13.61
CA LEU A 47 -0.49 3.22 14.22
C LEU A 47 -0.27 1.77 13.78
N LEU A 48 0.12 1.54 12.53
CA LEU A 48 0.37 0.20 12.03
C LEU A 48 1.62 -0.44 12.66
N PRO A 49 2.80 0.24 12.71
CA PRO A 49 3.94 -0.24 13.47
C PRO A 49 3.62 -0.49 14.95
N LEU A 50 2.84 0.41 15.57
CA LEU A 50 2.41 0.28 16.95
C LEU A 50 1.49 -0.93 17.16
N ALA A 51 0.52 -1.17 16.26
CA ALA A 51 -0.36 -2.32 16.31
C ALA A 51 0.42 -3.63 16.15
N LYS A 52 1.37 -3.70 15.22
CA LYS A 52 2.24 -4.86 15.03
C LYS A 52 3.10 -5.15 16.26
N PHE A 53 3.69 -4.12 16.85
CA PHE A 53 4.53 -4.26 18.04
C PHE A 53 3.72 -4.68 19.28
N SER A 54 2.58 -4.05 19.48
CA SER A 54 1.73 -4.32 20.66
C SER A 54 0.97 -5.65 20.57
N GLY A 55 0.66 -6.12 19.35
CA GLY A 55 -0.28 -7.19 19.09
C GLY A 55 -1.75 -6.76 19.26
N TYR A 56 -2.03 -5.44 19.36
CA TYR A 56 -3.37 -4.90 19.52
C TYR A 56 -3.87 -4.30 18.20
N PRO A 57 -5.18 -4.44 17.88
CA PRO A 57 -5.73 -3.91 16.64
C PRO A 57 -5.62 -2.38 16.57
N ILE A 58 -5.53 -1.84 15.35
CA ILE A 58 -5.49 -0.37 15.12
C ILE A 58 -6.70 0.32 15.77
N ALA A 59 -7.89 -0.34 15.73
CA ALA A 59 -9.10 0.19 16.36
C ALA A 59 -8.92 0.43 17.87
N TYR A 60 -8.17 -0.42 18.58
CA TYR A 60 -7.84 -0.20 19.99
C TYR A 60 -7.09 1.11 20.20
N TRP A 61 -6.18 1.45 19.29
CA TRP A 61 -5.36 2.66 19.37
C TRP A 61 -6.10 3.93 18.92
N LEU A 62 -7.14 3.79 18.09
CA LEU A 62 -7.93 4.91 17.57
C LEU A 62 -9.13 5.25 18.44
N ASP A 63 -9.77 4.26 19.04
CA ASP A 63 -11.05 4.40 19.75
C ASP A 63 -10.83 4.42 21.26
N ASP A 64 -11.00 5.57 21.88
CA ASP A 64 -10.78 5.79 23.31
C ASP A 64 -11.87 5.12 24.18
N THR A 65 -12.97 4.61 23.58
CA THR A 65 -13.98 3.82 24.29
C THR A 65 -13.53 2.39 24.58
N ILE A 66 -12.57 1.87 23.83
CA ILE A 66 -12.01 0.54 24.03
C ILE A 66 -10.94 0.61 25.12
N GLU A 67 -11.28 0.23 26.35
CA GLU A 67 -10.39 0.34 27.51
C GLU A 67 -9.36 -0.80 27.58
N LYS A 68 -9.77 -2.02 27.22
CA LYS A 68 -8.89 -3.19 27.14
C LYS A 68 -9.17 -3.96 25.85
N PRO A 69 -8.14 -4.39 25.13
CA PRO A 69 -8.37 -5.31 24.03
C PRO A 69 -8.87 -6.62 24.65
N THR A 70 -10.07 -7.05 24.28
CA THR A 70 -10.53 -8.42 24.55
C THR A 70 -9.67 -9.38 23.73
N GLU A 71 -9.61 -10.66 24.10
CA GLU A 71 -8.84 -11.65 23.32
C GLU A 71 -9.28 -11.72 21.85
N ALA A 72 -10.53 -11.39 21.55
CA ALA A 72 -11.04 -11.23 20.20
C ALA A 72 -10.47 -9.98 19.45
N HIS A 73 -9.83 -9.05 20.16
CA HIS A 73 -9.21 -7.85 19.60
C HIS A 73 -7.68 -7.87 19.63
N LYS A 74 -7.08 -8.89 20.25
CA LYS A 74 -5.66 -9.16 20.00
C LYS A 74 -5.54 -9.53 18.53
N TYR A 75 -4.57 -8.94 17.84
CA TYR A 75 -4.14 -9.41 16.53
C TYR A 75 -3.53 -10.81 16.74
N THR A 76 -4.35 -11.74 17.18
CA THR A 76 -4.03 -13.15 17.17
C THR A 76 -4.57 -13.69 15.87
N ASP A 77 -3.69 -14.30 15.11
CA ASP A 77 -3.94 -15.26 14.05
C ASP A 77 -4.92 -16.37 14.50
N ASN A 78 -6.17 -16.02 14.85
CA ASN A 78 -7.20 -16.98 15.24
C ASN A 78 -8.45 -16.80 14.40
N ILE A 79 -8.27 -17.04 13.11
CA ILE A 79 -9.29 -17.72 12.32
C ILE A 79 -8.75 -19.13 12.13
N SER A 80 -9.50 -20.09 12.68
CA SER A 80 -9.36 -21.55 12.55
C SER A 80 -8.31 -22.04 11.56
N SER A 81 -7.22 -22.63 12.07
CA SER A 81 -6.39 -23.66 11.42
C SER A 81 -6.19 -23.60 9.88
N ASN A 82 -5.99 -22.38 9.33
CA ASN A 82 -5.29 -22.18 8.08
C ASN A 82 -4.46 -20.91 8.28
N ASN A 83 -3.16 -21.08 8.29
CA ASN A 83 -2.10 -20.11 8.58
C ASN A 83 -2.02 -19.01 7.50
N THR A 84 -3.02 -18.12 7.43
CA THR A 84 -3.09 -17.06 6.41
C THR A 84 -2.90 -15.69 7.04
N LYS A 85 -1.64 -15.26 7.12
CA LYS A 85 -1.26 -13.88 7.46
C LYS A 85 -1.99 -12.91 6.55
N THR A 86 -2.79 -11.97 7.09
CA THR A 86 -3.31 -10.84 6.32
C THR A 86 -2.15 -9.99 5.83
N VAL A 87 -2.07 -9.74 4.53
CA VAL A 87 -1.17 -8.77 3.91
C VAL A 87 -1.92 -7.49 3.61
N TYR A 88 -1.24 -6.36 3.76
CA TYR A 88 -1.80 -5.06 3.47
C TYR A 88 -1.17 -4.53 2.20
N ILE A 89 -2.01 -4.26 1.19
CA ILE A 89 -1.59 -3.75 -0.11
C ILE A 89 -1.88 -2.26 -0.17
N PRO A 90 -0.88 -1.42 -0.53
CA PRO A 90 -1.10 0.01 -0.70
C PRO A 90 -2.03 0.29 -1.89
N PHE A 91 -3.05 1.09 -1.64
CA PHE A 91 -3.98 1.60 -2.63
C PHE A 91 -3.76 3.10 -2.81
N TYR A 92 -3.37 3.50 -3.99
CA TYR A 92 -3.05 4.87 -4.38
C TYR A 92 -4.26 5.49 -5.08
N LYS A 93 -5.21 6.04 -4.32
CA LYS A 93 -6.50 6.54 -4.80
C LYS A 93 -6.40 7.58 -5.91
N ASP A 94 -5.42 8.46 -5.79
CA ASP A 94 -5.25 9.58 -6.72
C ASP A 94 -4.36 9.21 -7.91
N GLY A 95 -4.04 7.93 -8.07
CA GLY A 95 -3.14 7.45 -9.12
C GLY A 95 -1.69 7.90 -8.94
N VAL A 96 -1.36 8.50 -7.83
CA VAL A 96 0.00 8.98 -7.54
C VAL A 96 0.75 7.92 -6.76
N VAL A 97 1.71 7.28 -7.40
CA VAL A 97 2.61 6.30 -6.78
C VAL A 97 3.96 6.96 -6.55
N SER A 98 4.29 7.28 -5.31
CA SER A 98 5.67 7.64 -4.99
C SER A 98 6.49 6.35 -4.91
N ALA A 99 7.49 6.22 -5.77
CA ALA A 99 8.45 5.15 -5.68
C ALA A 99 9.26 5.31 -4.38
N GLY A 100 9.01 4.44 -3.42
CA GLY A 100 9.57 4.50 -2.08
C GLY A 100 11.07 4.16 -2.04
N ARG A 101 11.89 5.08 -2.50
CA ARG A 101 13.31 5.18 -2.15
C ARG A 101 13.66 6.63 -1.87
N GLY A 102 13.33 7.10 -0.65
CA GLY A 102 14.00 8.26 -0.05
C GLY A 102 13.73 9.62 -0.68
N ALA A 103 12.57 9.88 -1.27
CA ALA A 103 12.18 11.22 -1.67
C ALA A 103 11.41 11.90 -0.52
N GLU A 104 12.05 12.83 0.12
CA GLU A 104 11.44 13.85 0.98
C GLU A 104 10.62 14.80 0.10
N ASN A 105 9.41 14.42 -0.31
CA ASN A 105 8.45 15.35 -0.88
C ASN A 105 7.05 14.98 -0.39
N ASP A 106 6.55 15.81 0.50
CA ASP A 106 5.28 15.73 1.21
C ASP A 106 4.02 15.94 0.33
N ASP A 107 4.15 16.00 -0.98
CA ASP A 107 3.06 16.38 -1.89
C ASP A 107 2.19 15.21 -2.39
N PHE A 108 2.48 13.98 -1.98
CA PHE A 108 1.73 12.80 -2.44
C PHE A 108 1.00 12.15 -1.28
N GLY A 109 -0.32 12.05 -1.40
CA GLY A 109 -1.19 11.47 -0.40
C GLY A 109 -0.72 10.07 0.05
N GLU A 110 -0.80 9.80 1.36
CA GLU A 110 -0.46 8.47 1.90
C GLU A 110 -1.41 7.43 1.29
N PRO A 111 -0.89 6.26 0.80
CA PRO A 111 -1.74 5.21 0.28
C PRO A 111 -2.62 4.63 1.39
N GLU A 112 -3.84 4.31 1.05
CA GLU A 112 -4.71 3.52 1.93
C GLU A 112 -4.25 2.06 1.90
N LEU A 113 -4.18 1.42 3.06
CA LEU A 113 -3.78 0.02 3.15
C LEU A 113 -5.01 -0.89 3.13
N LEU A 114 -5.17 -1.67 2.06
CA LEU A 114 -6.26 -2.63 1.91
C LEU A 114 -5.82 -4.02 2.40
N PRO A 115 -6.63 -4.69 3.26
CA PRO A 115 -6.31 -6.02 3.77
C PRO A 115 -6.65 -7.12 2.76
N PHE A 116 -5.72 -8.06 2.54
CA PHE A 116 -5.91 -9.23 1.69
C PHE A 116 -5.41 -10.51 2.35
N ASN A 117 -6.02 -11.62 1.96
CA ASN A 117 -5.51 -12.94 2.29
C ASN A 117 -4.45 -13.34 1.24
N PRO A 118 -3.22 -13.73 1.64
CA PRO A 118 -2.17 -14.12 0.68
C PRO A 118 -2.56 -15.27 -0.23
N ASN A 119 -3.39 -16.21 0.23
CA ASN A 119 -3.84 -17.32 -0.59
C ASN A 119 -4.80 -16.84 -1.69
N ASP A 120 -5.66 -15.87 -1.38
CA ASP A 120 -6.56 -15.28 -2.38
C ASP A 120 -5.76 -14.54 -3.45
N LEU A 121 -4.72 -13.80 -3.07
CA LEU A 121 -3.82 -13.12 -4.01
C LEU A 121 -3.10 -14.12 -4.92
N LYS A 122 -2.64 -15.25 -4.36
CA LYS A 122 -2.03 -16.32 -5.15
C LYS A 122 -3.01 -16.93 -6.15
N ILE A 123 -4.25 -17.18 -5.73
CA ILE A 123 -5.30 -17.76 -6.60
C ILE A 123 -5.71 -16.77 -7.68
N MET A 124 -5.96 -15.51 -7.32
CA MET A 124 -6.48 -14.50 -8.24
C MET A 124 -5.42 -13.97 -9.22
N PHE A 125 -4.20 -13.74 -8.76
CA PHE A 125 -3.17 -13.06 -9.54
C PHE A 125 -1.93 -13.91 -9.82
N ASN A 126 -1.89 -15.16 -9.33
CA ASN A 126 -0.73 -16.06 -9.44
C ASN A 126 0.58 -15.41 -9.00
N VAL A 127 0.53 -14.63 -7.93
CA VAL A 127 1.69 -13.96 -7.34
C VAL A 127 2.24 -14.71 -6.13
N SER A 128 3.54 -14.52 -5.86
CA SER A 128 4.16 -15.05 -4.65
C SER A 128 3.53 -14.41 -3.40
N PRO A 129 3.41 -15.15 -2.27
CA PRO A 129 2.98 -14.58 -0.99
C PRO A 129 3.85 -13.43 -0.46
N HIS A 130 5.08 -13.31 -0.99
CA HIS A 130 6.04 -12.26 -0.65
C HIS A 130 6.12 -11.15 -1.70
N ALA A 131 5.29 -11.20 -2.74
CA ALA A 131 5.27 -10.18 -3.78
C ALA A 131 4.88 -8.82 -3.18
N LYS A 132 5.61 -7.79 -3.57
CA LYS A 132 5.25 -6.41 -3.25
C LYS A 132 4.22 -5.96 -4.26
N LEU A 133 2.98 -5.81 -3.80
CA LEU A 133 1.86 -5.40 -4.64
C LEU A 133 1.48 -3.95 -4.37
N GLY A 134 0.90 -3.31 -5.37
CA GLY A 134 0.23 -2.03 -5.27
C GLY A 134 -1.08 -2.04 -6.06
N ILE A 135 -1.99 -1.14 -5.72
CA ILE A 135 -3.27 -0.98 -6.41
C ILE A 135 -3.42 0.48 -6.81
N VAL A 136 -3.79 0.72 -8.08
CA VAL A 136 -4.12 2.04 -8.62
C VAL A 136 -5.44 1.98 -9.39
N PRO A 137 -6.28 3.03 -9.38
CA PRO A 137 -7.42 3.11 -10.26
C PRO A 137 -6.95 3.37 -11.70
N CYS A 138 -7.68 2.82 -12.67
CA CYS A 138 -7.51 3.14 -14.08
C CYS A 138 -8.31 4.40 -14.41
N PHE A 139 -7.64 5.45 -14.88
CA PHE A 139 -8.28 6.66 -15.38
C PHE A 139 -8.24 6.66 -16.91
N GLY A 140 -9.40 6.99 -17.50
CA GLY A 140 -9.57 7.03 -18.95
C GLY A 140 -9.63 5.64 -19.60
N ASN A 141 -9.75 5.63 -20.92
CA ASN A 141 -10.04 4.44 -21.73
C ASN A 141 -8.87 3.96 -22.60
N SER A 142 -7.66 4.46 -22.36
CA SER A 142 -6.50 4.14 -23.22
C SER A 142 -6.10 2.66 -23.23
N MET A 143 -6.49 1.90 -22.21
CA MET A 143 -6.21 0.45 -22.10
C MET A 143 -7.42 -0.44 -22.41
N GLU A 144 -8.53 0.14 -22.87
CA GLU A 144 -9.66 -0.64 -23.35
C GLU A 144 -9.31 -1.45 -24.63
N PRO A 145 -9.87 -2.64 -24.78
CA PRO A 145 -10.86 -3.29 -23.92
C PRO A 145 -10.27 -4.08 -22.73
N THR A 146 -8.93 -4.12 -22.58
CA THR A 146 -8.24 -4.99 -21.62
C THR A 146 -8.46 -4.49 -20.17
N ILE A 147 -8.34 -3.21 -19.94
CA ILE A 147 -8.59 -2.55 -18.66
C ILE A 147 -9.51 -1.37 -18.94
N LYS A 148 -10.61 -1.31 -18.22
CA LYS A 148 -11.63 -0.26 -18.39
C LYS A 148 -11.42 0.87 -17.42
N GLU A 149 -11.99 2.02 -17.74
CA GLU A 149 -12.08 3.13 -16.82
C GLU A 149 -12.73 2.71 -15.50
N SER A 150 -12.18 3.17 -14.40
CA SER A 150 -12.57 2.82 -13.02
C SER A 150 -12.20 1.41 -12.54
N ASP A 151 -11.59 0.56 -13.37
CA ASP A 151 -11.03 -0.70 -12.88
C ASP A 151 -9.89 -0.42 -11.88
N LEU A 152 -9.79 -1.25 -10.84
CA LEU A 152 -8.65 -1.21 -9.91
C LEU A 152 -7.56 -2.14 -10.42
N VAL A 153 -6.45 -1.57 -10.82
CA VAL A 153 -5.31 -2.30 -11.40
C VAL A 153 -4.37 -2.73 -10.30
N VAL A 154 -4.09 -4.02 -10.23
CA VAL A 154 -3.13 -4.61 -9.29
C VAL A 154 -1.81 -4.81 -10.01
N PHE A 155 -0.73 -4.26 -9.47
CA PHE A 155 0.61 -4.41 -10.02
C PHE A 155 1.58 -4.98 -8.98
N CYS A 156 2.63 -5.61 -9.47
CA CYS A 156 3.69 -6.23 -8.68
C CYS A 156 5.02 -5.55 -9.01
N ASP A 157 5.80 -5.21 -8.00
CA ASP A 157 7.19 -4.78 -8.13
C ASP A 157 8.03 -6.00 -8.58
N ASP A 158 7.98 -6.30 -9.88
CA ASP A 158 8.69 -7.41 -10.50
C ASP A 158 9.83 -6.85 -11.36
N ILE A 159 11.04 -7.21 -11.03
CA ILE A 159 12.27 -6.73 -11.67
C ILE A 159 12.37 -7.22 -13.12
N ASN A 160 11.70 -8.32 -13.46
CA ASN A 160 11.77 -8.91 -14.80
C ASN A 160 10.77 -8.22 -15.75
N GLN A 161 11.30 -7.31 -16.57
CA GLN A 161 10.51 -6.66 -17.60
C GLN A 161 10.25 -7.60 -18.79
N ILE A 162 8.99 -7.97 -18.97
CA ILE A 162 8.51 -8.80 -20.07
C ILE A 162 7.99 -7.89 -21.19
N GLU A 163 8.55 -8.02 -22.40
CA GLU A 163 8.10 -7.25 -23.56
C GLU A 163 6.62 -7.51 -23.87
N GLY A 164 5.86 -6.46 -24.11
CA GLY A 164 4.43 -6.52 -24.38
C GLY A 164 3.51 -6.72 -23.17
N ALA A 165 4.07 -6.92 -21.97
CA ALA A 165 3.27 -6.92 -20.76
C ALA A 165 2.85 -5.49 -20.38
N ILE A 166 1.76 -5.39 -19.58
CA ILE A 166 1.25 -4.11 -19.09
C ILE A 166 1.98 -3.74 -17.81
N TYR A 167 2.33 -2.47 -17.68
CA TYR A 167 3.02 -1.92 -16.52
C TYR A 167 2.33 -0.67 -16.02
N VAL A 168 2.44 -0.44 -14.72
CA VAL A 168 2.26 0.87 -14.11
C VAL A 168 3.62 1.55 -14.14
N CYS A 169 3.71 2.70 -14.78
CA CYS A 169 4.95 3.46 -14.92
C CYS A 169 4.70 4.96 -14.72
N LYS A 170 5.74 5.66 -14.31
CA LYS A 170 5.77 7.10 -14.19
C LYS A 170 6.60 7.68 -15.34
N TYR A 171 6.04 8.63 -16.06
CA TYR A 171 6.69 9.38 -17.14
C TYR A 171 6.25 10.84 -17.06
N GLU A 172 7.19 11.77 -17.10
CA GLU A 172 6.93 13.21 -16.99
C GLU A 172 6.04 13.61 -15.79
N ASN A 173 6.27 12.94 -14.63
CA ASN A 173 5.50 13.09 -13.39
C ASN A 173 4.03 12.60 -13.44
N GLU A 174 3.62 11.94 -14.52
CA GLU A 174 2.30 11.33 -14.65
C GLU A 174 2.39 9.79 -14.53
N ILE A 175 1.32 9.18 -14.02
CA ILE A 175 1.20 7.72 -13.92
C ILE A 175 0.46 7.19 -15.14
N PHE A 176 1.09 6.25 -15.82
CA PHE A 176 0.55 5.56 -16.97
C PHE A 176 0.37 4.08 -16.71
N ILE A 177 -0.70 3.53 -17.24
CA ILE A 177 -0.90 2.08 -17.39
C ILE A 177 -0.79 1.79 -18.87
N LYS A 178 0.31 1.15 -19.29
CA LYS A 178 0.63 0.93 -20.71
C LYS A 178 1.37 -0.39 -20.91
N ARG A 179 1.34 -0.91 -22.15
CA ARG A 179 2.27 -1.96 -22.56
C ARG A 179 3.64 -1.37 -22.84
N ILE A 180 4.67 -2.04 -22.37
CA ILE A 180 6.04 -1.64 -22.68
C ILE A 180 6.52 -2.40 -23.91
N LYS A 181 6.93 -1.66 -24.95
CA LYS A 181 7.63 -2.16 -26.12
C LYS A 181 9.05 -1.61 -26.09
N LYS A 182 10.04 -2.52 -26.10
CA LYS A 182 11.45 -2.15 -25.97
C LYS A 182 12.15 -1.91 -27.31
N ARG A 183 11.67 -2.51 -28.39
CA ARG A 183 12.35 -2.51 -29.71
C ARG A 183 11.42 -2.07 -30.82
N PRO A 184 11.92 -1.34 -31.84
CA PRO A 184 13.29 -0.82 -31.97
C PRO A 184 13.60 0.33 -31.04
N THR A 185 12.59 1.00 -30.49
CA THR A 185 12.68 2.12 -29.55
C THR A 185 11.76 1.83 -28.39
N LEU A 186 12.12 2.29 -27.19
CA LEU A 186 11.25 2.17 -26.02
C LEU A 186 9.98 3.00 -26.27
N ALA A 187 8.82 2.37 -26.09
CA ALA A 187 7.54 3.01 -26.26
C ALA A 187 6.50 2.48 -25.25
N LEU A 188 5.62 3.38 -24.84
CA LEU A 188 4.44 3.06 -24.04
C LEU A 188 3.24 2.94 -24.98
N ILE A 189 2.68 1.74 -25.09
CA ILE A 189 1.64 1.40 -26.03
C ILE A 189 0.29 1.26 -25.32
N SER A 190 -0.73 1.92 -25.87
CA SER A 190 -2.12 1.77 -25.46
C SER A 190 -2.74 0.52 -26.11
N ASP A 191 -3.66 -0.16 -25.42
CA ASP A 191 -4.46 -1.23 -26.02
C ASP A 191 -5.57 -0.65 -26.91
N ASN A 192 -6.09 0.51 -26.57
CA ASN A 192 -7.02 1.28 -27.37
C ASN A 192 -6.29 1.92 -28.55
N LYS A 193 -6.72 1.58 -29.77
CA LYS A 193 -6.12 2.00 -31.04
C LYS A 193 -6.30 3.49 -31.37
N ASP A 194 -7.18 4.16 -30.64
CA ASP A 194 -7.39 5.62 -30.80
C ASP A 194 -6.23 6.44 -30.19
N TYR A 195 -5.33 5.78 -29.46
CA TYR A 195 -4.19 6.39 -28.82
C TYR A 195 -2.89 6.04 -29.50
N GLU A 196 -2.15 7.05 -29.94
CA GLU A 196 -0.81 6.87 -30.49
C GLU A 196 0.20 6.39 -29.43
N PRO A 197 1.22 5.62 -29.83
CA PRO A 197 2.31 5.25 -28.94
C PRO A 197 3.08 6.46 -28.41
N ILE A 198 3.42 6.45 -27.13
CA ILE A 198 4.34 7.43 -26.54
C ILE A 198 5.75 6.89 -26.73
N ILE A 199 6.52 7.53 -27.60
CA ILE A 199 7.93 7.17 -27.84
C ILE A 199 8.79 7.81 -26.77
N ILE A 200 9.62 7.01 -26.13
CA ILE A 200 10.51 7.45 -25.05
C ILE A 200 11.90 7.67 -25.63
N GLU A 201 12.31 8.91 -25.72
CA GLU A 201 13.62 9.28 -26.29
C GLU A 201 14.77 8.99 -25.33
N GLU A 202 14.54 9.20 -24.03
CA GLU A 202 15.49 8.92 -22.95
C GLU A 202 14.90 7.93 -21.95
N GLU A 203 15.49 6.76 -21.85
CA GLU A 203 15.02 5.68 -20.94
C GLU A 203 15.02 6.08 -19.46
N LEU A 204 15.87 7.03 -19.08
CA LEU A 204 15.95 7.57 -17.72
C LEU A 204 14.70 8.34 -17.28
N ASN A 205 13.86 8.77 -18.24
CA ASN A 205 12.65 9.53 -17.96
C ASN A 205 11.44 8.64 -17.63
N VAL A 206 11.57 7.31 -17.75
CA VAL A 206 10.51 6.37 -17.40
C VAL A 206 10.88 5.55 -16.18
N GLU A 207 10.11 5.68 -15.13
CA GLU A 207 10.21 4.85 -13.95
C GLU A 207 9.13 3.76 -14.00
N ILE A 208 9.55 2.49 -13.98
CA ILE A 208 8.62 1.35 -13.94
C ILE A 208 8.32 1.03 -12.47
N LEU A 209 7.06 1.22 -12.09
CA LEU A 209 6.59 1.00 -10.72
C LEU A 209 6.23 -0.47 -10.48
N GLY A 210 5.77 -1.17 -11.52
CA GLY A 210 5.51 -2.59 -11.45
C GLY A 210 4.72 -3.13 -12.64
N ARG A 211 4.78 -4.46 -12.80
CA ARG A 211 4.01 -5.18 -13.82
C ARG A 211 2.59 -5.43 -13.35
N VAL A 212 1.63 -5.15 -14.19
CA VAL A 212 0.22 -5.46 -13.93
C VAL A 212 0.02 -6.97 -13.88
N VAL A 213 -0.56 -7.46 -12.81
CA VAL A 213 -0.86 -8.88 -12.58
C VAL A 213 -2.34 -9.19 -12.71
N GLY A 214 -3.20 -8.17 -12.65
CA GLY A 214 -4.62 -8.28 -12.85
C GLY A 214 -5.36 -6.99 -12.53
N CYS A 215 -6.68 -7.01 -12.64
CA CYS A 215 -7.53 -5.91 -12.25
C CYS A 215 -8.84 -6.41 -11.63
N TYR A 216 -9.44 -5.58 -10.80
CA TYR A 216 -10.82 -5.73 -10.33
C TYR A 216 -11.71 -4.84 -11.16
N ALA A 217 -12.64 -5.46 -11.92
CA ALA A 217 -13.66 -4.74 -12.65
C ALA A 217 -14.75 -4.25 -11.68
N ILE A 218 -14.93 -2.94 -11.60
CA ILE A 218 -15.98 -2.34 -10.78
C ILE A 218 -17.21 -2.10 -11.65
N ASN A 219 -18.18 -3.01 -11.60
CA ASN A 219 -19.46 -2.85 -12.26
C ASN A 219 -20.45 -2.17 -11.31
N SER A 220 -20.44 -0.83 -11.24
CA SER A 220 -21.47 -0.08 -10.52
C SER A 220 -22.63 0.29 -11.45
N LYS A 221 -23.84 -0.16 -11.13
CA LYS A 221 -25.05 0.28 -11.81
C LYS A 221 -25.80 1.27 -10.92
N ARG A 222 -25.95 2.51 -11.36
CA ARG A 222 -26.92 3.44 -10.75
C ARG A 222 -28.32 2.91 -11.03
N ILE A 223 -29.10 2.68 -9.96
CA ILE A 223 -30.52 2.33 -10.01
C ILE A 223 -31.34 3.60 -9.85
#